data_aa74cc1b90814e9d026c111ffbfaf3e2
#
_entry.id   aa74cc1b90814e9d026c111ffbfaf3e2
#
_cell.length_a   1.000
_cell.length_b   1.000
_cell.length_c   1.000
_cell.angle_alpha   90.00
_cell.angle_beta   90.00
_cell.angle_gamma   90.00
#
_symmetry.space_group_name_H-M   'P 1'
#
loop_
_entity.id
_entity.type
_entity.pdbx_description
1 polymer ?
#
loop_
_entity_poly.entity_id
_entity_poly.type
_entity_poly.pdbx_seq_one_letter_code
_entity_poly.pdbx_strand_id
1 'polypeptide(L)'
;MLIQINTDKNIEGHSRMNEFFSEEIKKELARFDDKITRIEVHLGDENGDKFGKHDKKCMIEARMEKKNPIAVTAHSDTPEKAFYEAVEKIKRSLSTTLEKMREH
;
A
#
# COMPACT_ATOMS: atom_id res chain seq x y z
N MET A 1 4.20 -3.13 -13.67
CA MET A 1 4.01 -2.46 -12.37
C MET A 1 5.32 -2.43 -11.60
N LEU A 2 5.81 -1.25 -11.32
CA LEU A 2 7.02 -1.07 -10.53
C LEU A 2 6.62 -0.91 -9.06
N ILE A 3 7.25 -1.65 -8.16
CA ILE A 3 6.89 -1.66 -6.75
C ILE A 3 8.03 -1.10 -5.90
N GLN A 4 7.70 -0.10 -5.08
CA GLN A 4 8.67 0.48 -4.15
C GLN A 4 8.09 0.45 -2.75
N ILE A 5 8.85 -0.13 -1.81
CA ILE A 5 8.45 -0.21 -0.41
C ILE A 5 9.40 0.66 0.41
N ASN A 6 8.83 1.62 1.12
CA ASN A 6 9.59 2.52 1.99
C ASN A 6 9.17 2.26 3.44
N THR A 7 10.12 1.87 4.26
CA THR A 7 9.85 1.53 5.65
C THR A 7 10.61 2.49 6.57
N ASP A 8 9.89 3.05 7.54
CA ASP A 8 10.46 3.93 8.55
C ASP A 8 11.49 3.16 9.37
N LYS A 9 12.55 3.83 9.79
CA LYS A 9 13.61 3.26 10.63
C LYS A 9 13.09 2.71 11.97
N ASN A 10 11.94 3.17 12.42
CA ASN A 10 11.32 2.71 13.66
C ASN A 10 10.64 1.36 13.55
N ILE A 11 10.58 0.79 12.35
CA ILE A 11 9.98 -0.54 12.13
C ILE A 11 11.10 -1.56 12.00
N GLU A 12 11.10 -2.55 12.89
CA GLU A 12 12.10 -3.60 12.90
C GLU A 12 11.92 -4.61 11.79
N GLY A 13 13.02 -5.21 11.33
CA GLY A 13 12.98 -6.27 10.34
C GLY A 13 12.56 -5.82 8.96
N HIS A 14 12.78 -4.56 8.63
CA HIS A 14 12.24 -3.98 7.40
C HIS A 14 12.75 -4.61 6.10
N SER A 15 13.95 -5.20 6.07
CA SER A 15 14.43 -5.86 4.86
C SER A 15 13.56 -7.05 4.46
N ARG A 16 13.29 -7.94 5.41
CA ARG A 16 12.40 -9.09 5.20
C ARG A 16 10.98 -8.64 4.90
N MET A 17 10.53 -7.65 5.65
CA MET A 17 9.20 -7.11 5.51
C MET A 17 9.00 -6.51 4.11
N ASN A 18 10.01 -5.80 3.61
CA ASN A 18 9.95 -5.21 2.29
C ASN A 18 9.83 -6.28 1.21
N GLU A 19 10.60 -7.36 1.31
CA GLU A 19 10.50 -8.47 0.36
C GLU A 19 9.12 -9.12 0.40
N PHE A 20 8.64 -9.39 1.61
CA PHE A 20 7.33 -10.00 1.81
C PHE A 20 6.22 -9.13 1.24
N PHE A 21 6.22 -7.86 1.57
CA PHE A 21 5.17 -6.95 1.10
C PHE A 21 5.23 -6.72 -0.40
N SER A 22 6.43 -6.69 -0.98
CA SER A 22 6.59 -6.58 -2.43
C SER A 22 5.93 -7.77 -3.14
N GLU A 23 6.17 -8.98 -2.65
CA GLU A 23 5.56 -10.18 -3.22
C GLU A 23 4.05 -10.19 -3.02
N GLU A 24 3.58 -9.74 -1.86
CA GLU A 24 2.14 -9.66 -1.60
C GLU A 24 1.45 -8.65 -2.51
N ILE A 25 2.10 -7.52 -2.78
CA ILE A 25 1.55 -6.51 -3.72
C ILE A 25 1.41 -7.12 -5.12
N LYS A 26 2.43 -7.83 -5.58
CA LYS A 26 2.38 -8.49 -6.90
C LYS A 26 1.20 -9.44 -6.99
N LYS A 27 1.00 -10.23 -5.94
CA LYS A 27 -0.08 -11.20 -5.88
C LYS A 27 -1.45 -10.55 -5.78
N GLU A 28 -1.60 -9.62 -4.85
CA GLU A 28 -2.89 -9.02 -4.55
C GLU A 28 -3.38 -8.06 -5.64
N LEU A 29 -2.46 -7.41 -6.33
CA LEU A 29 -2.80 -6.44 -7.38
C LEU A 29 -2.51 -6.97 -8.79
N ALA A 30 -2.34 -8.29 -8.93
CA ALA A 30 -2.01 -8.91 -10.21
C ALA A 30 -2.98 -8.54 -11.34
N ARG A 31 -4.27 -8.49 -11.04
CA ARG A 31 -5.28 -8.17 -12.06
C ARG A 31 -5.23 -6.74 -12.56
N PHE A 32 -4.52 -5.87 -11.83
CA PHE A 32 -4.37 -4.47 -12.22
C PHE A 32 -3.01 -4.17 -12.86
N ASP A 33 -2.16 -5.20 -13.03
CA ASP A 33 -0.76 -5.03 -13.41
C ASP A 33 -0.58 -4.21 -14.70
N ASP A 34 -1.43 -4.44 -15.70
CA ASP A 34 -1.34 -3.75 -16.97
C ASP A 34 -1.84 -2.29 -16.90
N LYS A 35 -2.54 -1.92 -15.84
CA LYS A 35 -3.06 -0.56 -15.67
C LYS A 35 -2.23 0.31 -14.75
N ILE A 36 -1.44 -0.31 -13.88
CA ILE A 36 -0.64 0.41 -12.89
C ILE A 36 0.80 0.51 -13.36
N THR A 37 1.32 1.74 -13.41
CA THR A 37 2.72 1.95 -13.76
C THR A 37 3.63 1.81 -12.55
N ARG A 38 3.15 2.24 -11.38
CA ARG A 38 3.97 2.23 -10.15
C ARG A 38 3.10 2.11 -8.91
N ILE A 39 3.59 1.33 -7.95
CA ILE A 39 3.01 1.25 -6.59
C ILE A 39 4.08 1.68 -5.60
N GLU A 40 3.74 2.61 -4.72
CA GLU A 40 4.60 2.99 -3.61
C GLU A 40 3.89 2.66 -2.30
N VAL A 41 4.58 1.95 -1.42
CA VAL A 41 4.09 1.58 -0.10
C VAL A 41 4.96 2.27 0.94
N HIS A 42 4.34 3.00 1.85
CA HIS A 42 5.04 3.71 2.92
C HIS A 42 4.55 3.17 4.25
N LEU A 43 5.47 2.56 5.02
CA LEU A 43 5.19 2.01 6.34
C LEU A 43 5.90 2.83 7.40
N GLY A 44 5.17 3.26 8.41
CA GLY A 44 5.73 4.07 9.47
C GLY A 44 5.11 3.76 10.83
N ASP A 45 5.83 4.18 11.86
CA ASP A 45 5.38 4.10 13.24
C ASP A 45 5.25 5.54 13.74
N GLU A 46 4.03 6.04 13.82
CA GLU A 46 3.79 7.43 14.16
C GLU A 46 4.17 7.80 15.59
N ASN A 47 4.13 6.84 16.51
CA ASN A 47 4.43 7.08 17.91
C ASN A 47 5.88 6.77 18.30
N GLY A 48 6.66 6.20 17.39
CA GLY A 48 8.04 5.83 17.69
C GLY A 48 8.13 4.84 18.85
N ASP A 49 8.79 5.23 19.92
CA ASP A 49 8.97 4.38 21.09
C ASP A 49 7.81 4.40 22.09
N LYS A 50 6.79 5.19 21.83
CA LYS A 50 5.66 5.30 22.72
C LYS A 50 4.65 4.19 22.47
N PHE A 51 4.04 3.69 23.55
CA PHE A 51 2.97 2.70 23.43
C PHE A 51 1.69 3.40 23.03
N GLY A 52 1.16 3.04 21.88
CA GLY A 52 -0.10 3.56 21.41
C GLY A 52 -0.82 2.51 20.60
N LYS A 53 -2.14 2.56 20.60
CA LYS A 53 -2.95 1.69 19.74
C LYS A 53 -3.05 2.33 18.37
N HIS A 54 -2.96 1.50 17.33
CA HIS A 54 -3.10 1.95 15.94
C HIS A 54 -2.03 2.97 15.53
N ASP A 55 -0.82 2.81 16.07
CA ASP A 55 0.30 3.69 15.77
C ASP A 55 1.07 3.31 14.52
N LYS A 56 0.83 2.13 13.96
CA LYS A 56 1.46 1.71 12.71
C LYS A 56 0.62 2.18 11.54
N LYS A 57 1.26 2.83 10.60
CA LYS A 57 0.59 3.44 9.45
C LYS A 57 1.10 2.82 8.16
N CYS A 58 0.18 2.54 7.24
CA CYS A 58 0.55 2.14 5.89
C CYS A 58 -0.18 3.02 4.90
N MET A 59 0.57 3.66 4.02
CA MET A 59 0.02 4.39 2.89
C MET A 59 0.42 3.68 1.61
N ILE A 60 -0.54 3.46 0.71
CA ILE A 60 -0.26 2.87 -0.59
C ILE A 60 -0.73 3.86 -1.66
N GLU A 61 0.18 4.19 -2.57
CA GLU A 61 -0.13 5.06 -3.71
C GLU A 61 0.02 4.25 -4.99
N ALA A 62 -1.02 4.27 -5.82
CA ALA A 62 -1.02 3.62 -7.13
C ALA A 62 -1.02 4.68 -8.20
N ARG A 63 -0.07 4.62 -9.11
CA ARG A 63 0.03 5.54 -10.25
C ARG A 63 -0.35 4.82 -11.53
N MET A 64 -1.17 5.48 -12.34
CA MET A 64 -1.63 4.98 -13.62
C MET A 64 -1.34 6.03 -14.69
N GLU A 65 -1.11 5.57 -15.91
CA GLU A 65 -0.87 6.47 -17.02
C GLU A 65 -2.07 7.37 -17.26
N LYS A 66 -1.81 8.69 -17.38
CA LYS A 66 -2.83 9.70 -17.72
C LYS A 66 -3.94 9.87 -16.67
N LYS A 67 -3.70 9.40 -15.44
CA LYS A 67 -4.65 9.55 -14.34
C LYS A 67 -3.94 10.09 -13.11
N ASN A 68 -4.67 10.75 -12.24
CA ASN A 68 -4.14 11.18 -10.95
C ASN A 68 -3.85 9.94 -10.10
N PRO A 69 -2.79 10.00 -9.29
CA PRO A 69 -2.51 8.89 -8.38
C PRO A 69 -3.65 8.65 -7.41
N ILE A 70 -3.83 7.38 -7.05
CA ILE A 70 -4.80 6.99 -6.01
C ILE A 70 -4.00 6.63 -4.78
N ALA A 71 -4.31 7.26 -3.64
CA ALA A 71 -3.62 6.98 -2.39
C ALA A 71 -4.62 6.57 -1.32
N VAL A 72 -4.25 5.57 -0.52
CA VAL A 72 -5.04 5.14 0.63
C VAL A 72 -4.14 5.05 1.85
N THR A 73 -4.73 5.16 3.03
CA THR A 73 -4.01 5.09 4.29
C THR A 73 -4.78 4.20 5.26
N ALA A 74 -4.05 3.39 6.01
CA ALA A 74 -4.60 2.56 7.07
C ALA A 74 -3.72 2.64 8.29
N HIS A 75 -4.32 2.52 9.46
CA HIS A 75 -3.63 2.50 10.74
C HIS A 75 -4.00 1.24 11.50
N SER A 76 -3.05 0.63 12.18
CA SER A 76 -3.31 -0.57 12.96
C SER A 76 -2.25 -0.76 14.05
N ASP A 77 -2.39 -1.86 14.80
CA ASP A 77 -1.46 -2.21 15.89
C ASP A 77 -0.13 -2.71 15.36
N THR A 78 -0.14 -3.35 14.20
CA THR A 78 1.07 -3.94 13.61
C THR A 78 1.25 -3.47 12.18
N PRO A 79 2.49 -3.47 11.67
CA PRO A 79 2.73 -3.12 10.27
C PRO A 79 1.99 -4.04 9.31
N GLU A 80 1.92 -5.33 9.60
CA GLU A 80 1.25 -6.32 8.75
C GLU A 80 -0.25 -6.03 8.63
N LYS A 81 -0.90 -5.74 9.75
CA LYS A 81 -2.32 -5.41 9.74
C LYS A 81 -2.59 -4.11 8.99
N ALA A 82 -1.75 -3.09 9.22
CA ALA A 82 -1.89 -1.82 8.51
C ALA A 82 -1.71 -2.03 7.01
N PHE A 83 -0.73 -2.86 6.62
CA PHE A 83 -0.48 -3.17 5.22
C PHE A 83 -1.69 -3.85 4.57
N TYR A 84 -2.23 -4.90 5.19
CA TYR A 84 -3.36 -5.63 4.60
C TYR A 84 -4.63 -4.78 4.54
N GLU A 85 -4.86 -3.93 5.53
CA GLU A 85 -5.98 -2.99 5.49
C GLU A 85 -5.82 -2.00 4.34
N ALA A 86 -4.60 -1.48 4.14
CA ALA A 86 -4.33 -0.57 3.03
C ALA A 86 -4.49 -1.27 1.69
N VAL A 87 -4.06 -2.54 1.58
CA VAL A 87 -4.22 -3.33 0.36
C VAL A 87 -5.70 -3.47 0.01
N GLU A 88 -6.56 -3.78 0.98
CA GLU A 88 -7.99 -3.88 0.74
C GLU A 88 -8.58 -2.56 0.27
N LYS A 89 -8.13 -1.46 0.85
CA LYS A 89 -8.59 -0.13 0.45
C LYS A 89 -8.17 0.21 -0.98
N ILE A 90 -6.91 -0.06 -1.35
CA ILE A 90 -6.43 0.28 -2.68
C ILE A 90 -7.09 -0.60 -3.75
N LYS A 91 -7.35 -1.88 -3.45
CA LYS A 91 -8.06 -2.77 -4.37
C LYS A 91 -9.45 -2.24 -4.67
N ARG A 92 -10.15 -1.79 -3.65
CA ARG A 92 -11.49 -1.22 -3.80
C ARG A 92 -11.46 0.06 -4.65
N SER A 93 -10.52 0.95 -4.34
CA SER A 93 -10.39 2.21 -5.09
C SER A 93 -10.03 1.96 -6.55
N LEU A 94 -9.12 1.01 -6.81
CA LEU A 94 -8.73 0.66 -8.18
C LEU A 94 -9.90 0.06 -8.94
N SER A 95 -10.66 -0.85 -8.31
CA SER A 95 -11.82 -1.45 -8.94
C SER A 95 -12.85 -0.39 -9.35
N THR A 96 -13.14 0.54 -8.43
CA THR A 96 -14.09 1.62 -8.70
C THR A 96 -13.60 2.50 -9.85
N THR A 97 -12.34 2.88 -9.84
CA THR A 97 -11.76 3.74 -10.86
C THR A 97 -11.81 3.08 -12.23
N LEU A 98 -11.44 1.80 -12.31
CA LEU A 98 -11.45 1.07 -13.58
C LEU A 98 -12.85 0.83 -14.11
N GLU A 99 -13.83 0.61 -13.25
CA GLU A 99 -15.22 0.49 -13.65
C GLU A 99 -15.71 1.79 -14.28
N LYS A 100 -15.38 2.93 -13.68
CA LYS A 100 -15.75 4.23 -14.24
C LYS A 100 -15.11 4.47 -15.61
N MET A 101 -13.88 4.02 -15.80
CA MET A 101 -13.19 4.14 -17.07
C MET A 101 -13.85 3.29 -18.16
N ARG A 102 -14.45 2.16 -17.78
CA ARG A 102 -15.15 1.27 -18.72
C ARG A 102 -16.48 1.83 -19.21
N GLU A 103 -17.10 2.71 -18.42
CA GLU A 103 -18.40 3.29 -18.74
C GLU A 103 -18.34 4.42 -19.78
N HIS A 104 -17.14 4.76 -20.22
CA HIS A 104 -16.97 5.82 -21.23
C HIS A 104 -16.69 5.27 -22.62
#